data_8068b640e3c34234d508dc641b8f5c16
#
_entry.id   8068b640e3c34234d508dc641b8f5c16
#
_cell.length_a   1.000
_cell.length_b   1.000
_cell.length_c   1.000
_cell.angle_alpha   90.00
_cell.angle_beta   90.00
_cell.angle_gamma   90.00
#
_symmetry.space_group_name_H-M   'P 1'
#
loop_
_entity.id
_entity.type
_entity.pdbx_description
1 polymer ?
#
loop_
_entity_poly.entity_id
_entity_poly.type
_entity_poly.pdbx_seq_one_letter_code
_entity_poly.pdbx_strand_id
1 'polypeptide(L)'
;MRIIEKMKLKGNSTFWCLAGIFLTGALPLFTNYCLNSSEVSYQLVRIENMKDYLSAGIFQMAMPVNWQYEHGTAGLDGNLFWLLPVLLRMTGAALESVYRMFLICIYAVTVCFSYKALEEGFQNKKTAVIGTALYCWAPWYLDALYGRAAIGEALGYAFLPVLLLFLVRAVGRKKGKLPQWLLLAIAISLLLQSSFAVLEVGMLPLVFCCVYYRRQLLEKDGWLTLGKAAAATLLCNLWYLLPMLRYLVAYRDVAKYVGSRPFQEKGAFLLHYLTFFFQGGATYDYKSNGFQGTAAIGVGPALTGLFFFLLWLKFSGALQKKNSKEDSTAGLFWCGLLGILLSLGSFPWDLLRQNAVFQVLTFSMQSPAIFMIPAICGLTFIGCGLLNAYREGKSATEATILETAVLAVAFVSTQFLTNKLLLGRAPLWIRQKEDLPDVVLIEAPQFQMSAAAGAAQLGAVALSVLGIVGIVIYCILTQKKDPDRKVRKEAA
;
A
#
# COMPACT_ATOMS: atom_id res chain seq x y z
N MET A 1 40.29 13.47 -4.16
CA MET A 1 39.32 14.58 -4.23
C MET A 1 38.29 14.40 -5.35
N ARG A 2 38.65 14.27 -6.63
CA ARG A 2 37.68 14.10 -7.76
C ARG A 2 36.73 12.89 -7.66
N ILE A 3 37.15 11.79 -7.03
CA ILE A 3 36.29 10.59 -6.85
C ILE A 3 35.24 10.84 -5.78
N ILE A 4 35.57 11.53 -4.70
CA ILE A 4 34.65 11.87 -3.59
C ILE A 4 33.63 12.92 -4.04
N GLU A 5 34.03 13.89 -4.86
CA GLU A 5 33.10 14.85 -5.49
C GLU A 5 32.15 14.16 -6.48
N LYS A 6 32.63 13.22 -7.30
CA LYS A 6 31.77 12.43 -8.18
C LYS A 6 30.78 11.53 -7.41
N MET A 7 31.15 11.01 -6.26
CA MET A 7 30.24 10.24 -5.40
C MET A 7 29.21 11.14 -4.70
N LYS A 8 29.59 12.33 -4.23
CA LYS A 8 28.65 13.32 -3.68
C LYS A 8 27.66 13.84 -4.73
N LEU A 9 28.09 14.12 -5.95
CA LEU A 9 27.23 14.54 -7.05
C LEU A 9 26.25 13.44 -7.47
N LYS A 10 26.66 12.16 -7.47
CA LYS A 10 25.75 11.03 -7.76
C LYS A 10 24.70 10.79 -6.68
N GLY A 11 25.03 11.01 -5.42
CA GLY A 11 24.06 10.94 -4.31
C GLY A 11 23.02 12.07 -4.39
N ASN A 12 23.46 13.28 -4.71
CA ASN A 12 22.58 14.43 -4.89
C ASN A 12 21.59 14.26 -6.05
N SER A 13 21.99 13.67 -7.18
CA SER A 13 21.09 13.53 -8.34
C SER A 13 19.90 12.61 -8.04
N THR A 14 20.10 11.48 -7.37
CA THR A 14 19.01 10.58 -6.98
C THR A 14 18.05 11.28 -6.00
N PHE A 15 18.57 12.02 -5.03
CA PHE A 15 17.75 12.78 -4.09
C PHE A 15 16.85 13.78 -4.83
N TRP A 16 17.41 14.55 -5.76
CA TRP A 16 16.64 15.53 -6.53
C TRP A 16 15.58 14.88 -7.44
N CYS A 17 15.88 13.71 -8.02
CA CYS A 17 14.88 12.95 -8.77
C CYS A 17 13.72 12.50 -7.87
N LEU A 18 14.02 11.96 -6.68
CA LEU A 18 12.98 11.54 -5.73
C LEU A 18 12.19 12.75 -5.19
N ALA A 19 12.86 13.87 -4.93
CA ALA A 19 12.19 15.12 -4.57
C ALA A 19 11.27 15.62 -5.69
N GLY A 20 11.69 15.51 -6.94
CA GLY A 20 10.85 15.82 -8.11
C GLY A 20 9.63 14.92 -8.20
N ILE A 21 9.80 13.59 -8.02
CA ILE A 21 8.69 12.64 -7.99
C ILE A 21 7.70 12.99 -6.87
N PHE A 22 8.23 13.28 -5.68
CA PHE A 22 7.43 13.67 -4.53
C PHE A 22 6.65 14.96 -4.81
N LEU A 23 7.32 16.02 -5.23
CA LEU A 23 6.69 17.32 -5.48
C LEU A 23 5.61 17.23 -6.58
N THR A 24 5.88 16.47 -7.65
CA THR A 24 4.92 16.29 -8.74
C THR A 24 3.60 15.69 -8.26
N GLY A 25 3.65 14.63 -7.48
CA GLY A 25 2.44 13.95 -7.01
C GLY A 25 1.82 14.60 -5.76
N ALA A 26 2.63 15.28 -4.93
CA ALA A 26 2.15 15.98 -3.74
C ALA A 26 1.68 17.43 -4.03
N LEU A 27 1.80 17.92 -5.27
CA LEU A 27 1.44 19.29 -5.64
C LEU A 27 0.04 19.72 -5.15
N PRO A 28 -1.01 18.88 -5.22
CA PRO A 28 -2.33 19.21 -4.70
C PRO A 28 -2.34 19.58 -3.21
N LEU A 29 -1.44 19.02 -2.42
CA LEU A 29 -1.39 19.23 -0.96
C LEU A 29 -0.82 20.61 -0.57
N PHE A 30 -0.15 21.27 -1.50
CA PHE A 30 0.40 22.62 -1.28
C PHE A 30 -0.56 23.71 -1.74
N THR A 31 -1.73 23.35 -2.26
CA THR A 31 -2.80 24.27 -2.60
C THR A 31 -3.76 24.44 -1.42
N ASN A 32 -4.55 25.54 -1.41
CA ASN A 32 -5.58 25.75 -0.39
C ASN A 32 -6.82 24.87 -0.59
N TYR A 33 -6.84 24.02 -1.59
CA TYR A 33 -7.93 23.10 -1.85
C TYR A 33 -7.73 21.82 -1.06
N CYS A 34 -8.49 21.64 0.01
CA CYS A 34 -8.72 20.31 0.54
C CYS A 34 -9.76 19.65 -0.36
N LEU A 35 -9.40 18.48 -0.88
CA LEU A 35 -10.26 17.80 -1.83
C LEU A 35 -11.50 17.27 -1.11
N ASN A 36 -12.65 17.82 -1.42
CA ASN A 36 -13.92 17.30 -0.92
C ASN A 36 -14.20 15.96 -1.61
N SER A 37 -14.02 14.88 -0.89
CA SER A 37 -14.30 13.52 -1.35
C SER A 37 -15.32 12.85 -0.45
N SER A 38 -15.85 11.72 -0.89
CA SER A 38 -16.86 10.97 -0.14
C SER A 38 -16.42 10.58 1.27
N GLU A 39 -15.11 10.36 1.47
CA GLU A 39 -14.59 9.85 2.74
C GLU A 39 -13.84 10.91 3.58
N VAL A 40 -13.54 12.10 3.04
CA VAL A 40 -12.76 13.12 3.78
C VAL A 40 -13.45 13.50 5.09
N SER A 41 -14.74 13.78 5.09
CA SER A 41 -15.48 14.13 6.29
C SER A 41 -15.37 13.03 7.35
N TYR A 42 -15.49 11.77 6.94
CA TYR A 42 -15.28 10.62 7.82
C TYR A 42 -13.85 10.59 8.41
N GLN A 43 -12.83 10.84 7.60
CA GLN A 43 -11.45 10.85 8.08
C GLN A 43 -11.19 11.99 9.07
N LEU A 44 -11.77 13.17 8.84
CA LEU A 44 -11.65 14.31 9.73
C LEU A 44 -12.37 14.06 11.07
N VAL A 45 -13.57 13.48 11.04
CA VAL A 45 -14.31 13.04 12.23
C VAL A 45 -13.51 11.99 13.00
N ARG A 46 -12.85 11.06 12.32
CA ARG A 46 -11.98 10.06 12.93
C ARG A 46 -10.86 10.71 13.75
N ILE A 47 -10.19 11.74 13.20
CA ILE A 47 -9.13 12.47 13.91
C ILE A 47 -9.68 13.13 15.17
N GLU A 48 -10.81 13.85 15.10
CA GLU A 48 -11.39 14.52 16.26
C GLU A 48 -11.84 13.54 17.34
N ASN A 49 -12.54 12.48 16.96
CA ASN A 49 -12.98 11.47 17.92
C ASN A 49 -11.80 10.78 18.62
N MET A 50 -10.80 10.37 17.86
CA MET A 50 -9.61 9.77 18.47
C MET A 50 -8.89 10.74 19.40
N LYS A 51 -8.85 12.05 19.07
CA LYS A 51 -8.30 13.10 19.94
C LYS A 51 -9.09 13.17 21.25
N ASP A 52 -10.43 13.21 21.17
CA ASP A 52 -11.29 13.32 22.35
C ASP A 52 -11.12 12.08 23.25
N TYR A 53 -11.11 10.88 22.71
CA TYR A 53 -10.84 9.66 23.48
C TYR A 53 -9.43 9.62 24.08
N LEU A 54 -8.42 9.99 23.31
CA LEU A 54 -7.04 10.01 23.81
C LEU A 54 -6.86 11.05 24.91
N SER A 55 -7.53 12.20 24.83
CA SER A 55 -7.56 13.24 25.87
C SER A 55 -8.23 12.74 27.15
N ALA A 56 -9.18 11.81 27.03
CA ALA A 56 -9.80 11.13 28.16
C ALA A 56 -8.96 9.93 28.68
N GLY A 57 -7.75 9.72 28.15
CA GLY A 57 -6.89 8.60 28.52
C GLY A 57 -7.29 7.25 27.92
N ILE A 58 -8.17 7.25 26.91
CA ILE A 58 -8.66 6.05 26.25
C ILE A 58 -8.05 5.96 24.86
N PHE A 59 -7.30 4.89 24.60
CA PHE A 59 -6.83 4.59 23.24
C PHE A 59 -7.81 3.68 22.53
N GLN A 60 -8.48 4.22 21.50
CA GLN A 60 -9.35 3.42 20.64
C GLN A 60 -8.53 2.58 19.67
N MET A 61 -8.63 1.27 19.81
CA MET A 61 -7.91 0.33 18.97
C MET A 61 -8.58 0.08 17.62
N ALA A 62 -9.91 0.26 17.55
CA ALA A 62 -10.70 0.19 16.34
C ALA A 62 -11.76 1.29 16.37
N MET A 63 -12.08 1.85 15.20
CA MET A 63 -13.13 2.87 15.10
C MET A 63 -14.53 2.24 15.24
N PRO A 64 -15.48 2.92 15.89
CA PRO A 64 -16.88 2.58 15.77
C PRO A 64 -17.32 2.72 14.30
N VAL A 65 -18.15 1.79 13.87
CA VAL A 65 -18.68 1.75 12.49
C VAL A 65 -19.64 2.91 12.30
N ASN A 66 -19.42 3.69 11.25
CA ASN A 66 -20.42 4.64 10.82
C ASN A 66 -21.25 4.05 9.66
N TRP A 67 -22.49 3.69 9.96
CA TRP A 67 -23.43 3.09 9.02
C TRP A 67 -23.86 4.01 7.89
N GLN A 68 -23.83 5.33 8.11
CA GLN A 68 -24.27 6.30 7.11
C GLN A 68 -23.35 6.37 5.89
N TYR A 69 -22.08 6.06 6.06
CA TYR A 69 -21.08 6.11 4.98
C TYR A 69 -20.79 4.76 4.34
N GLU A 70 -21.67 3.76 4.50
CA GLU A 70 -21.50 2.42 3.92
C GLU A 70 -20.20 1.68 4.32
N HIS A 71 -19.45 2.18 5.30
CA HIS A 71 -18.13 1.66 5.67
C HIS A 71 -18.21 0.68 6.83
N GLY A 72 -18.99 -0.39 6.67
CA GLY A 72 -19.05 -1.48 7.65
C GLY A 72 -17.69 -2.16 7.91
N THR A 73 -16.71 -1.91 7.04
CA THR A 73 -15.34 -2.42 7.16
C THR A 73 -14.37 -1.48 7.86
N ALA A 74 -14.76 -0.23 8.14
CA ALA A 74 -13.89 0.75 8.78
C ALA A 74 -13.46 0.35 10.21
N GLY A 75 -14.23 -0.49 10.89
CA GLY A 75 -13.85 -1.09 12.16
C GLY A 75 -12.71 -2.10 12.06
N LEU A 76 -12.31 -2.49 10.85
CA LEU A 76 -11.20 -3.41 10.58
C LEU A 76 -9.88 -2.70 10.31
N ASP A 77 -9.89 -1.40 10.06
CA ASP A 77 -8.68 -0.63 9.83
C ASP A 77 -8.02 -0.23 11.15
N GLY A 78 -6.72 -0.46 11.29
CA GLY A 78 -5.97 -0.13 12.49
C GLY A 78 -5.87 1.37 12.73
N ASN A 79 -5.79 1.76 14.00
CA ASN A 79 -5.67 3.17 14.41
C ASN A 79 -4.22 3.62 14.65
N LEU A 80 -3.23 2.74 14.47
CA LEU A 80 -1.83 3.06 14.79
C LEU A 80 -1.31 4.27 14.02
N PHE A 81 -1.54 4.32 12.72
CA PHE A 81 -1.04 5.42 11.88
C PHE A 81 -1.79 6.73 12.13
N TRP A 82 -3.02 6.64 12.63
CA TRP A 82 -3.84 7.80 12.96
C TRP A 82 -3.36 8.53 14.21
N LEU A 83 -2.49 7.92 15.01
CA LEU A 83 -1.84 8.62 16.13
C LEU A 83 -1.08 9.86 15.68
N LEU A 84 -0.44 9.82 14.50
CA LEU A 84 0.31 10.97 14.00
C LEU A 84 -0.57 12.22 13.82
N PRO A 85 -1.65 12.19 13.02
CA PRO A 85 -2.52 13.35 12.89
C PRO A 85 -3.24 13.70 14.20
N VAL A 86 -3.61 12.74 15.02
CA VAL A 86 -4.25 12.98 16.33
C VAL A 86 -3.32 13.76 17.26
N LEU A 87 -2.06 13.36 17.40
CA LEU A 87 -1.09 14.06 18.24
C LEU A 87 -0.82 15.48 17.72
N LEU A 88 -0.73 15.66 16.40
CA LEU A 88 -0.63 16.99 15.81
C LEU A 88 -1.87 17.84 16.10
N ARG A 89 -3.07 17.25 16.04
CA ARG A 89 -4.32 17.95 16.36
C ARG A 89 -4.39 18.35 17.84
N MET A 90 -3.86 17.55 18.73
CA MET A 90 -3.77 17.87 20.17
C MET A 90 -2.89 19.11 20.46
N THR A 91 -1.96 19.48 19.56
CA THR A 91 -1.20 20.74 19.68
C THR A 91 -2.00 21.99 19.33
N GLY A 92 -3.27 21.86 18.93
CA GLY A 92 -4.12 22.97 18.50
C GLY A 92 -4.05 23.31 17.01
N ALA A 93 -3.29 22.54 16.21
CA ALA A 93 -3.20 22.77 14.77
C ALA A 93 -4.58 22.58 14.09
N ALA A 94 -4.87 23.37 13.05
CA ALA A 94 -6.12 23.27 12.30
C ALA A 94 -6.31 21.90 11.70
N LEU A 95 -7.54 21.35 11.79
CA LEU A 95 -7.86 19.98 11.40
C LEU A 95 -7.48 19.66 9.95
N GLU A 96 -7.81 20.59 9.04
CA GLU A 96 -7.44 20.49 7.62
C GLU A 96 -5.91 20.43 7.41
N SER A 97 -5.15 21.25 8.13
CA SER A 97 -3.69 21.28 8.04
C SER A 97 -3.06 19.99 8.53
N VAL A 98 -3.58 19.45 9.63
CA VAL A 98 -3.16 18.16 10.18
C VAL A 98 -3.42 17.04 9.18
N TYR A 99 -4.60 17.02 8.56
CA TYR A 99 -4.94 16.03 7.55
C TYR A 99 -4.01 16.11 6.33
N ARG A 100 -3.77 17.32 5.79
CA ARG A 100 -2.82 17.52 4.68
C ARG A 100 -1.41 17.07 5.03
N MET A 101 -0.91 17.39 6.22
CA MET A 101 0.40 16.92 6.68
C MET A 101 0.46 15.39 6.74
N PHE A 102 -0.62 14.75 7.16
CA PHE A 102 -0.69 13.29 7.19
C PHE A 102 -0.60 12.70 5.77
N LEU A 103 -1.31 13.26 4.79
CA LEU A 103 -1.20 12.85 3.38
C LEU A 103 0.21 13.07 2.82
N ILE A 104 0.86 14.19 3.15
CA ILE A 104 2.26 14.46 2.78
C ILE A 104 3.18 13.36 3.33
N CYS A 105 3.01 12.98 4.59
CA CYS A 105 3.80 11.90 5.20
C CYS A 105 3.56 10.56 4.50
N ILE A 106 2.30 10.20 4.20
CA ILE A 106 1.97 8.95 3.48
C ILE A 106 2.65 8.93 2.12
N TYR A 107 2.54 10.03 1.37
CA TYR A 107 3.15 10.11 0.05
C TYR A 107 4.69 10.03 0.10
N ALA A 108 5.32 10.70 1.06
CA ALA A 108 6.76 10.63 1.28
C ALA A 108 7.22 9.20 1.61
N VAL A 109 6.50 8.51 2.49
CA VAL A 109 6.76 7.10 2.83
C VAL A 109 6.64 6.21 1.59
N THR A 110 5.62 6.43 0.76
CA THR A 110 5.44 5.67 -0.50
C THR A 110 6.64 5.85 -1.43
N VAL A 111 7.11 7.07 -1.64
CA VAL A 111 8.28 7.36 -2.49
C VAL A 111 9.53 6.68 -1.92
N CYS A 112 9.76 6.81 -0.61
CA CYS A 112 10.94 6.23 0.03
C CYS A 112 10.94 4.69 -0.02
N PHE A 113 9.82 4.07 0.27
CA PHE A 113 9.70 2.62 0.38
C PHE A 113 9.71 1.93 -0.98
N SER A 114 8.99 2.49 -1.96
CA SER A 114 9.01 1.98 -3.33
C SER A 114 10.42 2.10 -3.94
N TYR A 115 11.10 3.25 -3.75
CA TYR A 115 12.47 3.41 -4.21
C TYR A 115 13.42 2.38 -3.60
N LYS A 116 13.35 2.21 -2.27
CA LYS A 116 14.22 1.24 -1.57
C LYS A 116 13.95 -0.19 -2.01
N ALA A 117 12.70 -0.57 -2.17
CA ALA A 117 12.34 -1.90 -2.63
C ALA A 117 12.86 -2.17 -4.05
N LEU A 118 12.72 -1.21 -4.96
CA LEU A 118 13.18 -1.31 -6.34
C LEU A 118 14.70 -1.23 -6.46
N GLU A 119 15.36 -0.32 -5.72
CA GLU A 119 16.83 -0.22 -5.68
C GLU A 119 17.47 -1.53 -5.24
N GLU A 120 16.94 -2.13 -4.20
CA GLU A 120 17.47 -3.40 -3.69
C GLU A 120 17.09 -4.61 -4.55
N GLY A 121 15.90 -4.57 -5.19
CA GLY A 121 15.47 -5.60 -6.11
C GLY A 121 16.31 -5.67 -7.38
N PHE A 122 16.56 -4.53 -7.99
CA PHE A 122 17.23 -4.44 -9.29
C PHE A 122 18.68 -4.02 -9.24
N GLN A 123 19.19 -3.57 -8.09
CA GLN A 123 20.56 -3.07 -7.92
C GLN A 123 20.95 -1.95 -8.91
N ASN A 124 19.94 -1.21 -9.41
CA ASN A 124 20.08 -0.17 -10.41
C ASN A 124 19.28 1.07 -10.01
N LYS A 125 19.98 2.15 -9.66
CA LYS A 125 19.36 3.40 -9.18
C LYS A 125 18.47 4.08 -10.21
N LYS A 126 18.87 4.07 -11.50
CA LYS A 126 18.05 4.68 -12.54
C LYS A 126 16.72 3.95 -12.72
N THR A 127 16.78 2.62 -12.81
CA THR A 127 15.57 1.78 -12.89
C THR A 127 14.70 1.94 -11.66
N ALA A 128 15.30 2.03 -10.46
CA ALA A 128 14.57 2.25 -9.23
C ALA A 128 13.83 3.62 -9.23
N VAL A 129 14.47 4.69 -9.71
CA VAL A 129 13.83 6.00 -9.83
C VAL A 129 12.64 5.96 -10.79
N ILE A 130 12.82 5.35 -11.99
CA ILE A 130 11.74 5.24 -12.98
C ILE A 130 10.58 4.41 -12.42
N GLY A 131 10.88 3.25 -11.82
CA GLY A 131 9.86 2.42 -11.20
C GLY A 131 9.14 3.12 -10.05
N THR A 132 9.85 3.91 -9.25
CA THR A 132 9.25 4.73 -8.18
C THR A 132 8.28 5.77 -8.78
N ALA A 133 8.66 6.45 -9.85
CA ALA A 133 7.77 7.39 -10.52
C ALA A 133 6.50 6.70 -11.03
N LEU A 134 6.65 5.56 -11.74
CA LEU A 134 5.51 4.79 -12.25
C LEU A 134 4.59 4.29 -11.14
N TYR A 135 5.16 3.86 -10.03
CA TYR A 135 4.40 3.38 -8.87
C TYR A 135 3.67 4.53 -8.15
N CYS A 136 4.38 5.60 -7.80
CA CYS A 136 3.81 6.72 -7.04
C CYS A 136 2.86 7.59 -7.86
N TRP A 137 2.97 7.59 -9.17
CA TRP A 137 2.12 8.36 -10.09
C TRP A 137 0.99 7.52 -10.69
N ALA A 138 0.78 6.31 -10.20
CA ALA A 138 -0.34 5.48 -10.65
C ALA A 138 -1.68 6.16 -10.34
N PRO A 139 -2.62 6.26 -11.30
CA PRO A 139 -3.90 6.93 -11.10
C PRO A 139 -4.70 6.37 -9.92
N TRP A 140 -4.73 5.06 -9.74
CA TRP A 140 -5.37 4.40 -8.61
C TRP A 140 -4.87 4.94 -7.26
N TYR A 141 -3.55 5.10 -7.13
CA TYR A 141 -2.94 5.56 -5.89
C TYR A 141 -3.26 7.04 -5.60
N LEU A 142 -3.16 7.88 -6.63
CA LEU A 142 -3.48 9.30 -6.52
C LEU A 142 -4.98 9.51 -6.21
N ASP A 143 -5.84 8.66 -6.77
CA ASP A 143 -7.27 8.69 -6.46
C ASP A 143 -7.55 8.21 -5.03
N ALA A 144 -6.86 7.18 -4.55
CA ALA A 144 -6.97 6.74 -3.16
C ALA A 144 -6.62 7.86 -2.17
N LEU A 145 -5.59 8.66 -2.48
CA LEU A 145 -5.19 9.82 -1.66
C LEU A 145 -6.14 11.00 -1.78
N TYR A 146 -6.47 11.41 -3.02
CA TYR A 146 -7.10 12.70 -3.28
C TYR A 146 -8.55 12.59 -3.74
N GLY A 147 -8.87 11.52 -4.43
CA GLY A 147 -10.19 11.27 -4.99
C GLY A 147 -11.16 10.70 -3.98
N ARG A 148 -10.82 9.59 -3.39
CA ARG A 148 -11.67 8.85 -2.45
C ARG A 148 -11.35 9.13 -0.99
N ALA A 149 -10.13 9.56 -0.67
CA ALA A 149 -9.59 9.66 0.69
C ALA A 149 -9.55 8.28 1.41
N ALA A 150 -9.30 7.22 0.65
CA ALA A 150 -9.16 5.86 1.16
C ALA A 150 -7.78 5.67 1.80
N ILE A 151 -7.56 6.30 2.95
CA ILE A 151 -6.25 6.44 3.59
C ILE A 151 -5.64 5.09 3.96
N GLY A 152 -6.46 4.15 4.43
CA GLY A 152 -6.00 2.79 4.73
C GLY A 152 -5.43 2.09 3.50
N GLU A 153 -6.10 2.20 2.34
CA GLU A 153 -5.62 1.67 1.06
C GLU A 153 -4.31 2.34 0.63
N ALA A 154 -4.21 3.65 0.75
CA ALA A 154 -3.01 4.41 0.39
C ALA A 154 -1.80 4.02 1.27
N LEU A 155 -1.99 3.82 2.57
CA LEU A 155 -0.97 3.32 3.48
C LEU A 155 -0.54 1.89 3.12
N GLY A 156 -1.50 1.01 2.89
CA GLY A 156 -1.21 -0.37 2.49
C GLY A 156 -0.45 -0.44 1.16
N TYR A 157 -0.82 0.40 0.20
CA TYR A 157 -0.10 0.56 -1.05
C TYR A 157 1.37 0.95 -0.81
N ALA A 158 1.64 1.87 0.12
CA ALA A 158 3.00 2.28 0.46
C ALA A 158 3.87 1.12 1.01
N PHE A 159 3.27 0.18 1.73
CA PHE A 159 4.00 -0.91 2.38
C PHE A 159 4.15 -2.17 1.52
N LEU A 160 3.33 -2.34 0.48
CA LEU A 160 3.35 -3.55 -0.36
C LEU A 160 4.72 -3.83 -1.03
N PRO A 161 5.45 -2.85 -1.61
CA PRO A 161 6.78 -3.08 -2.18
C PRO A 161 7.79 -3.60 -1.15
N VAL A 162 7.68 -3.11 0.09
CA VAL A 162 8.55 -3.53 1.20
C VAL A 162 8.23 -4.95 1.64
N LEU A 163 6.95 -5.33 1.68
CA LEU A 163 6.54 -6.71 1.93
C LEU A 163 7.18 -7.66 0.92
N LEU A 164 7.07 -7.35 -0.38
CA LEU A 164 7.66 -8.18 -1.45
C LEU A 164 9.18 -8.28 -1.32
N LEU A 165 9.85 -7.16 -1.05
CA LEU A 165 11.30 -7.15 -0.84
C LEU A 165 11.70 -8.07 0.32
N PHE A 166 11.05 -7.95 1.47
CA PHE A 166 11.42 -8.73 2.64
C PHE A 166 11.03 -10.20 2.50
N LEU A 167 9.96 -10.50 1.76
CA LEU A 167 9.61 -11.87 1.42
C LEU A 167 10.69 -12.52 0.55
N VAL A 168 11.09 -11.87 -0.55
CA VAL A 168 12.14 -12.38 -1.44
C VAL A 168 13.46 -12.56 -0.70
N ARG A 169 13.80 -11.65 0.23
CA ARG A 169 14.99 -11.78 1.09
C ARG A 169 14.88 -12.94 2.08
N ALA A 170 13.71 -13.09 2.71
CA ALA A 170 13.48 -14.15 3.69
C ALA A 170 13.61 -15.53 3.04
N VAL A 171 13.01 -15.70 1.85
CA VAL A 171 13.07 -16.93 1.08
C VAL A 171 14.46 -17.15 0.48
N GLY A 172 15.07 -16.11 -0.09
CA GLY A 172 16.41 -16.16 -0.68
C GLY A 172 17.55 -16.22 0.34
N ARG A 173 17.25 -16.29 1.64
CA ARG A 173 18.22 -16.40 2.74
C ARG A 173 19.32 -15.34 2.71
N LYS A 174 19.01 -14.15 2.22
CA LYS A 174 19.98 -13.06 2.18
C LYS A 174 20.35 -12.65 3.60
N LYS A 175 21.63 -12.68 3.93
CA LYS A 175 22.13 -12.20 5.22
C LYS A 175 21.96 -10.68 5.31
N GLY A 176 21.39 -10.19 6.39
CA GLY A 176 21.21 -8.76 6.66
C GLY A 176 21.57 -8.42 8.10
N LYS A 177 21.55 -7.13 8.44
CA LYS A 177 21.81 -6.66 9.82
C LYS A 177 20.75 -7.13 10.81
N LEU A 178 19.52 -7.31 10.34
CA LEU A 178 18.38 -7.82 11.11
C LEU A 178 17.93 -9.18 10.56
N PRO A 179 17.38 -10.05 11.41
CA PRO A 179 16.80 -11.31 10.97
C PRO A 179 15.69 -11.08 9.92
N GLN A 180 15.70 -11.86 8.84
CA GLN A 180 14.76 -11.67 7.73
C GLN A 180 13.30 -11.94 8.15
N TRP A 181 13.09 -12.92 9.06
CA TRP A 181 11.76 -13.18 9.62
C TRP A 181 11.18 -11.97 10.35
N LEU A 182 12.03 -11.18 11.01
CA LEU A 182 11.58 -9.97 11.72
C LEU A 182 11.18 -8.86 10.75
N LEU A 183 11.98 -8.63 9.70
CA LEU A 183 11.65 -7.64 8.67
C LEU A 183 10.35 -7.99 7.97
N LEU A 184 10.13 -9.28 7.70
CA LEU A 184 8.87 -9.77 7.13
C LEU A 184 7.69 -9.56 8.10
N ALA A 185 7.88 -9.87 9.39
CA ALA A 185 6.86 -9.64 10.41
C ALA A 185 6.48 -8.15 10.53
N ILE A 186 7.47 -7.25 10.48
CA ILE A 186 7.23 -5.80 10.48
C ILE A 186 6.41 -5.40 9.26
N ALA A 187 6.78 -5.87 8.05
CA ALA A 187 6.05 -5.51 6.83
C ALA A 187 4.59 -6.00 6.84
N ILE A 188 4.35 -7.23 7.31
CA ILE A 188 2.98 -7.76 7.46
C ILE A 188 2.21 -6.95 8.51
N SER A 189 2.85 -6.58 9.64
CA SER A 189 2.22 -5.76 10.68
C SER A 189 1.85 -4.37 10.18
N LEU A 190 2.70 -3.73 9.37
CA LEU A 190 2.41 -2.43 8.76
C LEU A 190 1.19 -2.51 7.83
N LEU A 191 1.07 -3.57 7.01
CA LEU A 191 -0.10 -3.80 6.18
C LEU A 191 -1.35 -4.06 7.01
N LEU A 192 -1.25 -4.90 8.04
CA LEU A 192 -2.36 -5.21 8.94
C LEU A 192 -2.90 -3.96 9.64
N GLN A 193 -2.02 -3.03 10.03
CA GLN A 193 -2.40 -1.77 10.68
C GLN A 193 -2.84 -0.69 9.70
N SER A 194 -2.63 -0.87 8.40
CA SER A 194 -3.06 0.09 7.39
C SER A 194 -4.48 -0.16 6.92
N SER A 195 -4.73 -1.31 6.33
CA SER A 195 -6.03 -1.75 5.85
C SER A 195 -6.08 -3.26 5.75
N PHE A 196 -7.14 -3.83 6.31
CA PHE A 196 -7.35 -5.27 6.24
C PHE A 196 -7.59 -5.73 4.80
N ALA A 197 -8.32 -4.95 4.02
CA ALA A 197 -8.56 -5.22 2.60
C ALA A 197 -7.26 -5.25 1.78
N VAL A 198 -6.32 -4.34 2.05
CA VAL A 198 -5.01 -4.36 1.37
C VAL A 198 -4.14 -5.52 1.84
N LEU A 199 -4.24 -5.92 3.10
CA LEU A 199 -3.59 -7.14 3.56
C LEU A 199 -4.11 -8.36 2.79
N GLU A 200 -5.43 -8.51 2.63
CA GLU A 200 -6.05 -9.60 1.87
C GLU A 200 -5.54 -9.65 0.42
N VAL A 201 -5.58 -8.53 -0.31
CA VAL A 201 -5.06 -8.51 -1.69
C VAL A 201 -3.54 -8.61 -1.76
N GLY A 202 -2.83 -8.17 -0.73
CA GLY A 202 -1.38 -8.30 -0.57
C GLY A 202 -0.94 -9.75 -0.33
N MET A 203 -1.84 -10.61 0.14
CA MET A 203 -1.56 -12.05 0.23
C MET A 203 -1.41 -12.70 -1.15
N LEU A 204 -1.99 -12.14 -2.21
CA LEU A 204 -1.86 -12.66 -3.56
C LEU A 204 -0.40 -12.71 -4.04
N PRO A 205 0.36 -11.59 -4.07
CA PRO A 205 1.80 -11.61 -4.36
C PRO A 205 2.58 -12.54 -3.44
N LEU A 206 2.21 -12.59 -2.17
CA LEU A 206 2.85 -13.47 -1.18
C LEU A 206 2.68 -14.95 -1.57
N VAL A 207 1.46 -15.37 -1.89
CA VAL A 207 1.17 -16.75 -2.33
C VAL A 207 1.96 -17.08 -3.60
N PHE A 208 1.97 -16.18 -4.60
CA PHE A 208 2.73 -16.41 -5.83
C PHE A 208 4.24 -16.53 -5.58
N CYS A 209 4.79 -15.67 -4.74
CA CYS A 209 6.18 -15.80 -4.34
C CYS A 209 6.45 -17.12 -3.60
N CYS A 210 5.54 -17.56 -2.74
CA CYS A 210 5.67 -18.86 -2.05
C CYS A 210 5.63 -20.03 -3.04
N VAL A 211 4.75 -20.00 -4.03
CA VAL A 211 4.67 -21.04 -5.08
C VAL A 211 5.93 -21.02 -5.94
N TYR A 212 6.41 -19.86 -6.34
CA TYR A 212 7.62 -19.71 -7.14
C TYR A 212 8.88 -20.21 -6.40
N TYR A 213 9.02 -19.84 -5.14
CA TYR A 213 10.14 -20.25 -4.29
C TYR A 213 9.86 -21.52 -3.48
N ARG A 214 8.88 -22.35 -3.88
CA ARG A 214 8.44 -23.54 -3.12
C ARG A 214 9.60 -24.47 -2.71
N ARG A 215 10.60 -24.66 -3.58
CA ARG A 215 11.75 -25.53 -3.27
C ARG A 215 12.55 -25.03 -2.08
N GLN A 216 12.85 -23.71 -2.04
CA GLN A 216 13.57 -23.10 -0.92
C GLN A 216 12.71 -23.04 0.35
N LEU A 217 11.40 -22.88 0.19
CA LEU A 217 10.43 -22.86 1.31
C LEU A 217 10.23 -24.24 1.93
N LEU A 218 10.27 -25.32 1.14
CA LEU A 218 10.14 -26.69 1.65
C LEU A 218 11.35 -27.13 2.48
N GLU A 219 12.47 -26.44 2.42
CA GLU A 219 13.57 -26.66 3.31
C GLU A 219 13.23 -26.17 4.74
N LYS A 220 13.74 -26.89 5.76
CA LYS A 220 13.44 -26.61 7.18
C LYS A 220 13.60 -25.16 7.59
N ASP A 221 14.63 -24.49 7.11
CA ASP A 221 14.89 -23.08 7.45
C ASP A 221 13.89 -22.11 6.82
N GLY A 222 13.33 -22.43 5.65
CA GLY A 222 12.30 -21.65 5.00
C GLY A 222 11.01 -21.61 5.82
N TRP A 223 10.50 -22.78 6.19
CA TRP A 223 9.32 -22.89 7.06
C TRP A 223 9.51 -22.25 8.42
N LEU A 224 10.69 -22.45 9.02
CA LEU A 224 11.02 -21.85 10.31
C LEU A 224 11.04 -20.32 10.24
N THR A 225 11.53 -19.74 9.14
CA THR A 225 11.54 -18.30 8.90
C THR A 225 10.13 -17.75 8.77
N LEU A 226 9.27 -18.39 7.98
CA LEU A 226 7.86 -17.98 7.83
C LEU A 226 7.08 -18.18 9.13
N GLY A 227 7.28 -19.29 9.82
CA GLY A 227 6.64 -19.57 11.12
C GLY A 227 7.01 -18.54 12.18
N LYS A 228 8.30 -18.17 12.27
CA LYS A 228 8.75 -17.09 13.16
C LYS A 228 8.17 -15.74 12.78
N ALA A 229 8.08 -15.42 11.48
CA ALA A 229 7.47 -14.19 11.03
C ALA A 229 5.97 -14.13 11.39
N ALA A 230 5.24 -15.21 11.16
CA ALA A 230 3.82 -15.31 11.51
C ALA A 230 3.60 -15.18 13.03
N ALA A 231 4.38 -15.92 13.84
CA ALA A 231 4.29 -15.84 15.30
C ALA A 231 4.61 -14.43 15.83
N ALA A 232 5.66 -13.80 15.31
CA ALA A 232 6.02 -12.43 15.67
C ALA A 232 4.94 -11.43 15.26
N THR A 233 4.36 -11.55 14.06
CA THR A 233 3.24 -10.72 13.61
C THR A 233 2.04 -10.85 14.55
N LEU A 234 1.65 -12.08 14.88
CA LEU A 234 0.52 -12.33 15.80
C LEU A 234 0.79 -11.73 17.17
N LEU A 235 1.94 -12.01 17.77
CA LEU A 235 2.31 -11.50 19.08
C LEU A 235 2.32 -9.96 19.12
N CYS A 236 2.95 -9.31 18.14
CA CYS A 236 3.03 -7.85 18.12
C CYS A 236 1.69 -7.15 17.87
N ASN A 237 0.72 -7.84 17.29
CA ASN A 237 -0.58 -7.26 16.92
C ASN A 237 -1.75 -7.83 17.73
N LEU A 238 -1.53 -8.63 18.78
CA LEU A 238 -2.62 -9.17 19.63
C LEU A 238 -3.52 -8.06 20.19
N TRP A 239 -2.93 -6.91 20.55
CA TRP A 239 -3.63 -5.75 21.08
C TRP A 239 -4.69 -5.20 20.12
N TYR A 240 -4.49 -5.40 18.81
CA TYR A 240 -5.40 -4.99 17.74
C TYR A 240 -6.28 -6.16 17.27
N LEU A 241 -5.70 -7.34 17.08
CA LEU A 241 -6.41 -8.51 16.54
C LEU A 241 -7.52 -9.01 17.45
N LEU A 242 -7.32 -8.95 18.78
CA LEU A 242 -8.31 -9.43 19.72
C LEU A 242 -9.59 -8.57 19.72
N PRO A 243 -9.53 -7.23 19.79
CA PRO A 243 -10.73 -6.39 19.62
C PRO A 243 -11.39 -6.56 18.27
N MET A 244 -10.59 -6.66 17.19
CA MET A 244 -11.11 -6.87 15.84
C MET A 244 -11.89 -8.18 15.73
N LEU A 245 -11.37 -9.29 16.25
CA LEU A 245 -12.07 -10.57 16.24
C LEU A 245 -13.37 -10.52 17.05
N ARG A 246 -13.35 -9.86 18.22
CA ARG A 246 -14.58 -9.64 19.00
C ARG A 246 -15.61 -8.82 18.25
N TYR A 247 -15.16 -7.77 17.58
CA TYR A 247 -16.00 -6.97 16.70
C TYR A 247 -16.66 -7.82 15.62
N LEU A 248 -15.88 -8.65 14.92
CA LEU A 248 -16.40 -9.54 13.88
C LEU A 248 -17.41 -10.56 14.40
N VAL A 249 -17.19 -11.10 15.62
CA VAL A 249 -18.12 -12.04 16.24
C VAL A 249 -19.40 -11.33 16.69
N ALA A 250 -19.29 -10.16 17.31
CA ALA A 250 -20.43 -9.38 17.79
C ALA A 250 -21.30 -8.86 16.64
N TYR A 251 -20.68 -8.48 15.53
CA TYR A 251 -21.34 -7.88 14.36
C TYR A 251 -21.33 -8.81 13.14
N ARG A 252 -21.42 -10.13 13.35
CA ARG A 252 -21.43 -11.13 12.26
C ARG A 252 -22.51 -10.89 11.21
N ASP A 253 -23.66 -10.32 11.60
CA ASP A 253 -24.75 -10.02 10.68
C ASP A 253 -24.44 -8.82 9.81
N VAL A 254 -23.61 -7.88 10.29
CA VAL A 254 -23.03 -6.79 9.50
C VAL A 254 -22.09 -7.35 8.45
N ALA A 255 -21.20 -8.25 8.85
CA ALA A 255 -20.29 -8.91 7.90
C ALA A 255 -21.04 -9.66 6.80
N LYS A 256 -22.16 -10.31 7.15
CA LYS A 256 -23.05 -10.93 6.17
C LYS A 256 -23.71 -9.89 5.25
N TYR A 257 -24.21 -8.79 5.81
CA TYR A 257 -24.82 -7.72 5.02
C TYR A 257 -23.81 -7.09 4.05
N VAL A 258 -22.60 -6.77 4.52
CA VAL A 258 -21.53 -6.26 3.66
C VAL A 258 -21.15 -7.31 2.60
N GLY A 259 -21.10 -8.59 2.97
CA GLY A 259 -20.85 -9.69 2.06
C GLY A 259 -21.93 -9.87 1.00
N SER A 260 -23.18 -9.47 1.26
CA SER A 260 -24.31 -9.58 0.31
C SER A 260 -24.43 -8.40 -0.66
N ARG A 261 -23.63 -7.32 -0.48
CA ARG A 261 -23.67 -6.16 -1.39
C ARG A 261 -23.18 -6.53 -2.78
N PRO A 262 -23.70 -5.86 -3.83
CA PRO A 262 -23.16 -5.99 -5.18
C PRO A 262 -21.68 -5.67 -5.19
N PHE A 263 -20.85 -6.64 -5.57
CA PHE A 263 -19.42 -6.50 -5.57
C PHE A 263 -18.87 -6.40 -6.99
N GLN A 264 -19.33 -7.30 -7.86
CA GLN A 264 -18.86 -7.41 -9.24
C GLN A 264 -19.07 -6.14 -10.05
N GLU A 265 -20.18 -5.45 -9.85
CA GLU A 265 -20.54 -4.20 -10.55
C GLU A 265 -19.54 -3.06 -10.31
N LYS A 266 -18.83 -3.08 -9.17
CA LYS A 266 -17.83 -2.09 -8.80
C LYS A 266 -16.43 -2.41 -9.34
N GLY A 267 -16.32 -3.46 -10.17
CA GLY A 267 -15.06 -3.87 -10.77
C GLY A 267 -14.60 -2.95 -11.90
N ALA A 268 -13.33 -3.04 -12.23
CA ALA A 268 -12.76 -2.33 -13.37
C ALA A 268 -13.20 -2.96 -14.69
N PHE A 269 -13.19 -2.17 -15.76
CA PHE A 269 -13.32 -2.65 -17.14
C PHE A 269 -11.94 -2.65 -17.80
N LEU A 270 -11.75 -3.52 -18.78
CA LEU A 270 -10.49 -3.58 -19.52
C LEU A 270 -10.14 -2.22 -20.14
N LEU A 271 -11.15 -1.45 -20.52
CA LEU A 271 -10.99 -0.10 -21.05
C LEU A 271 -10.33 0.85 -20.04
N HIS A 272 -10.54 0.70 -18.73
CA HIS A 272 -9.88 1.50 -17.70
C HIS A 272 -8.35 1.35 -17.70
N TYR A 273 -7.83 0.21 -18.16
CA TYR A 273 -6.41 0.00 -18.33
C TYR A 273 -5.85 0.66 -19.60
N LEU A 274 -6.71 0.93 -20.60
CA LEU A 274 -6.37 1.46 -21.89
C LEU A 274 -6.73 2.94 -22.07
N THR A 275 -7.59 3.50 -21.21
CA THR A 275 -8.00 4.91 -21.26
C THR A 275 -6.96 5.81 -20.65
N PHE A 276 -6.29 6.55 -21.48
CA PHE A 276 -5.06 7.24 -21.11
C PHE A 276 -5.25 8.69 -20.68
N PHE A 277 -6.06 9.47 -21.37
CA PHE A 277 -5.97 10.92 -21.24
C PHE A 277 -7.30 11.65 -21.01
N PHE A 278 -8.44 11.04 -21.31
CA PHE A 278 -9.67 11.80 -21.49
C PHE A 278 -10.72 11.61 -20.41
N GLN A 279 -10.63 10.57 -19.62
CA GLN A 279 -11.56 10.36 -18.52
C GLN A 279 -10.77 9.79 -17.34
N GLY A 280 -10.39 10.65 -16.42
CA GLY A 280 -9.92 10.19 -15.12
C GLY A 280 -11.04 9.38 -14.51
N GLY A 281 -10.84 8.08 -14.48
CA GLY A 281 -11.62 7.02 -13.91
C GLY A 281 -13.11 7.28 -13.80
N ALA A 282 -13.85 6.41 -14.37
CA ALA A 282 -15.27 6.37 -14.16
C ALA A 282 -15.58 5.01 -13.57
N THR A 283 -16.31 4.98 -12.49
CA THR A 283 -17.16 3.84 -12.21
C THR A 283 -18.20 3.82 -13.32
N TYR A 284 -18.30 2.71 -14.04
CA TYR A 284 -19.37 2.54 -15.00
C TYR A 284 -20.67 2.42 -14.22
N ASP A 285 -21.56 3.39 -14.37
CA ASP A 285 -22.90 3.29 -13.84
C ASP A 285 -23.81 2.69 -14.92
N TYR A 286 -24.19 1.45 -14.73
CA TYR A 286 -25.11 0.75 -15.62
C TYR A 286 -26.48 1.46 -15.75
N LYS A 287 -26.88 2.22 -14.73
CA LYS A 287 -28.19 2.92 -14.71
C LYS A 287 -28.16 4.22 -15.52
N SER A 288 -27.02 4.84 -15.67
CA SER A 288 -26.89 6.14 -16.35
C SER A 288 -26.29 6.08 -17.74
N ASN A 289 -26.06 4.89 -18.30
CA ASN A 289 -25.50 4.67 -19.64
C ASN A 289 -24.19 5.44 -19.93
N GLY A 290 -23.32 5.63 -18.95
CA GLY A 290 -22.11 6.35 -19.17
C GLY A 290 -21.04 6.15 -18.10
N PHE A 291 -19.82 6.50 -18.45
CA PHE A 291 -18.74 6.62 -17.50
C PHE A 291 -18.95 7.86 -16.64
N GLN A 292 -19.81 7.75 -15.65
CA GLN A 292 -20.02 8.78 -14.65
C GLN A 292 -19.31 8.39 -13.39
N GLY A 293 -18.37 9.17 -12.99
CA GLY A 293 -17.67 8.96 -11.74
C GLY A 293 -16.40 9.80 -11.65
N THR A 294 -15.97 10.02 -10.42
CA THR A 294 -14.80 10.83 -10.10
C THR A 294 -13.58 10.00 -9.75
N ALA A 295 -13.71 8.67 -9.70
CA ALA A 295 -12.64 7.78 -9.31
C ALA A 295 -11.69 7.44 -10.47
N ALA A 296 -10.40 7.63 -10.27
CA ALA A 296 -9.39 7.24 -11.25
C ALA A 296 -9.03 5.76 -11.09
N ILE A 297 -9.69 4.91 -11.86
CA ILE A 297 -9.39 3.47 -11.89
C ILE A 297 -8.40 3.21 -13.03
N GLY A 298 -7.22 2.70 -12.71
CA GLY A 298 -6.24 2.34 -13.73
C GLY A 298 -4.81 2.31 -13.22
N VAL A 299 -3.94 1.69 -14.02
CA VAL A 299 -2.51 1.56 -13.70
C VAL A 299 -1.68 2.73 -14.25
N GLY A 300 -2.26 3.51 -15.15
CA GLY A 300 -1.62 4.65 -15.81
C GLY A 300 -1.02 4.32 -17.17
N PRO A 301 -1.05 5.30 -18.09
CA PRO A 301 -0.67 5.09 -19.49
C PRO A 301 0.81 4.74 -19.67
N ALA A 302 1.68 5.33 -18.87
CA ALA A 302 3.11 5.08 -18.94
C ALA A 302 3.45 3.63 -18.57
N LEU A 303 2.84 3.11 -17.50
CA LEU A 303 3.07 1.74 -17.05
C LEU A 303 2.46 0.73 -18.03
N THR A 304 1.24 0.98 -18.51
CA THR A 304 0.58 0.14 -19.51
C THR A 304 1.36 0.13 -20.83
N GLY A 305 1.73 1.30 -21.34
CA GLY A 305 2.50 1.44 -22.58
C GLY A 305 3.87 0.77 -22.49
N LEU A 306 4.59 1.00 -21.39
CA LEU A 306 5.87 0.35 -21.15
C LEU A 306 5.73 -1.18 -21.11
N PHE A 307 4.72 -1.68 -20.39
CA PHE A 307 4.48 -3.11 -20.27
C PHE A 307 4.22 -3.76 -21.64
N PHE A 308 3.30 -3.24 -22.43
CA PHE A 308 2.99 -3.79 -23.74
C PHE A 308 4.14 -3.66 -24.73
N PHE A 309 4.84 -2.52 -24.74
CA PHE A 309 6.01 -2.32 -25.60
C PHE A 309 7.12 -3.33 -25.30
N LEU A 310 7.47 -3.48 -24.03
CA LEU A 310 8.53 -4.41 -23.62
C LEU A 310 8.11 -5.88 -23.79
N LEU A 311 6.82 -6.18 -23.60
CA LEU A 311 6.27 -7.49 -23.86
C LEU A 311 6.36 -7.85 -25.35
N TRP A 312 6.00 -6.91 -26.23
CA TRP A 312 6.17 -7.06 -27.67
C TRP A 312 7.61 -7.31 -28.06
N LEU A 313 8.57 -6.54 -27.50
CA LEU A 313 10.00 -6.76 -27.74
C LEU A 313 10.49 -8.13 -27.27
N LYS A 314 9.94 -8.63 -26.17
CA LYS A 314 10.25 -9.96 -25.67
C LYS A 314 9.75 -11.06 -26.61
N PHE A 315 8.53 -10.94 -27.11
CA PHE A 315 7.96 -11.91 -28.06
C PHE A 315 8.57 -11.83 -29.45
N SER A 316 8.97 -10.64 -29.91
CA SER A 316 9.66 -10.47 -31.20
C SER A 316 11.12 -10.98 -31.19
N GLY A 317 11.63 -11.45 -30.03
CA GLY A 317 13.01 -11.89 -29.87
C GLY A 317 14.04 -10.74 -29.85
N ALA A 318 13.59 -9.49 -29.87
CA ALA A 318 14.47 -8.32 -29.85
C ALA A 318 15.16 -8.11 -28.49
N LEU A 319 14.62 -8.68 -27.40
CA LEU A 319 15.27 -8.78 -26.10
C LEU A 319 16.04 -10.11 -26.04
N GLN A 320 17.37 -10.03 -26.18
CA GLN A 320 18.21 -11.20 -26.08
C GLN A 320 18.12 -11.83 -24.68
N LYS A 321 17.92 -13.15 -24.68
CA LYS A 321 17.93 -13.98 -23.48
C LYS A 321 19.37 -14.11 -22.99
N LYS A 322 19.87 -13.15 -22.23
CA LYS A 322 21.06 -13.38 -21.43
C LYS A 322 20.65 -14.28 -20.27
N ASN A 323 21.38 -15.38 -20.08
CA ASN A 323 21.18 -16.33 -18.98
C ASN A 323 21.20 -15.58 -17.64
N SER A 324 20.11 -14.97 -17.27
CA SER A 324 19.93 -14.38 -15.95
C SER A 324 19.49 -15.50 -15.02
N LYS A 325 20.26 -15.68 -13.95
CA LYS A 325 19.88 -16.41 -12.77
C LYS A 325 18.38 -16.24 -12.53
N GLU A 326 17.71 -17.37 -12.36
CA GLU A 326 16.29 -17.55 -12.08
C GLU A 326 15.46 -16.24 -12.02
N ASP A 327 14.60 -16.07 -12.99
CA ASP A 327 13.84 -14.85 -13.22
C ASP A 327 12.88 -14.59 -12.06
N SER A 328 13.41 -13.99 -10.98
CA SER A 328 12.62 -13.65 -9.77
C SER A 328 11.40 -12.77 -10.10
N THR A 329 11.36 -12.22 -11.31
CA THR A 329 10.26 -11.41 -11.80
C THR A 329 9.12 -12.24 -12.37
N ALA A 330 9.33 -13.52 -12.70
CA ALA A 330 8.29 -14.37 -13.29
C ALA A 330 7.09 -14.58 -12.35
N GLY A 331 7.34 -14.77 -11.06
CA GLY A 331 6.27 -14.88 -10.06
C GLY A 331 5.45 -13.59 -9.96
N LEU A 332 6.10 -12.43 -10.04
CA LEU A 332 5.43 -11.13 -10.00
C LEU A 332 4.65 -10.85 -11.28
N PHE A 333 5.08 -11.39 -12.42
CA PHE A 333 4.31 -11.32 -13.67
C PHE A 333 2.92 -11.92 -13.51
N TRP A 334 2.83 -13.14 -12.99
CA TRP A 334 1.55 -13.79 -12.76
C TRP A 334 0.72 -13.06 -11.71
N CYS A 335 1.37 -12.51 -10.68
CA CYS A 335 0.70 -11.68 -9.68
C CYS A 335 0.06 -10.42 -10.32
N GLY A 336 0.80 -9.73 -11.19
CA GLY A 336 0.29 -8.56 -11.92
C GLY A 336 -0.87 -8.92 -12.84
N LEU A 337 -0.73 -9.99 -13.63
CA LEU A 337 -1.76 -10.46 -14.54
C LEU A 337 -3.02 -10.92 -13.82
N LEU A 338 -2.86 -11.67 -12.74
CA LEU A 338 -3.99 -12.11 -11.91
C LEU A 338 -4.65 -10.93 -11.19
N GLY A 339 -3.86 -9.97 -10.72
CA GLY A 339 -4.40 -8.73 -10.16
C GLY A 339 -5.29 -7.99 -11.16
N ILE A 340 -4.85 -7.89 -12.43
CA ILE A 340 -5.67 -7.33 -13.51
C ILE A 340 -6.97 -8.13 -13.66
N LEU A 341 -6.87 -9.44 -13.81
CA LEU A 341 -8.03 -10.31 -14.02
C LEU A 341 -9.04 -10.21 -12.87
N LEU A 342 -8.56 -10.27 -11.62
CA LEU A 342 -9.42 -10.20 -10.44
C LEU A 342 -10.02 -8.81 -10.21
N SER A 343 -9.42 -7.76 -10.73
CA SER A 343 -9.96 -6.40 -10.62
C SER A 343 -11.15 -6.16 -11.56
N LEU A 344 -11.32 -7.00 -12.57
CA LEU A 344 -12.35 -6.79 -13.61
C LEU A 344 -13.76 -7.09 -13.08
N GLY A 345 -14.71 -6.24 -13.44
CA GLY A 345 -16.14 -6.49 -13.24
C GLY A 345 -16.69 -7.63 -14.09
N SER A 346 -15.97 -8.06 -15.15
CA SER A 346 -16.30 -9.25 -15.93
C SER A 346 -15.90 -10.56 -15.26
N PHE A 347 -15.07 -10.51 -14.20
CA PHE A 347 -14.74 -11.70 -13.42
C PHE A 347 -15.94 -12.12 -12.56
N PRO A 348 -16.32 -13.41 -12.50
CA PRO A 348 -17.58 -13.85 -11.89
C PRO A 348 -17.55 -13.85 -10.35
N TRP A 349 -17.30 -12.68 -9.75
CA TRP A 349 -17.21 -12.51 -8.30
C TRP A 349 -18.50 -12.89 -7.58
N ASP A 350 -19.66 -12.46 -8.10
CA ASP A 350 -20.94 -12.70 -7.44
C ASP A 350 -21.29 -14.18 -7.41
N LEU A 351 -20.85 -14.95 -8.44
CA LEU A 351 -20.97 -16.41 -8.44
C LEU A 351 -20.05 -17.05 -7.38
N LEU A 352 -18.80 -16.61 -7.29
CA LEU A 352 -17.85 -17.14 -6.30
C LEU A 352 -18.28 -16.80 -4.87
N ARG A 353 -18.83 -15.62 -4.65
CA ARG A 353 -19.31 -15.15 -3.34
C ARG A 353 -20.59 -15.83 -2.85
N GLN A 354 -21.21 -16.68 -3.66
CA GLN A 354 -22.22 -17.62 -3.16
C GLN A 354 -21.62 -18.66 -2.20
N ASN A 355 -20.32 -18.90 -2.31
CA ASN A 355 -19.60 -19.76 -1.38
C ASN A 355 -19.12 -18.97 -0.16
N ALA A 356 -19.38 -19.49 1.06
CA ALA A 356 -19.03 -18.85 2.32
C ALA A 356 -17.52 -18.55 2.45
N VAL A 357 -16.65 -19.37 1.88
CA VAL A 357 -15.20 -19.14 1.91
C VAL A 357 -14.84 -17.87 1.15
N PHE A 358 -15.39 -17.67 -0.05
CA PHE A 358 -15.14 -16.44 -0.82
C PHE A 358 -15.79 -15.21 -0.20
N GLN A 359 -16.93 -15.35 0.47
CA GLN A 359 -17.52 -14.25 1.26
C GLN A 359 -16.55 -13.80 2.36
N VAL A 360 -15.97 -14.75 3.08
CA VAL A 360 -14.98 -14.45 4.13
C VAL A 360 -13.70 -13.85 3.56
N LEU A 361 -13.21 -14.35 2.42
CA LEU A 361 -11.99 -13.84 1.77
C LEU A 361 -12.15 -12.46 1.12
N THR A 362 -13.36 -11.96 0.95
CA THR A 362 -13.64 -10.69 0.28
C THR A 362 -14.50 -9.76 1.11
N PHE A 363 -14.74 -10.08 2.38
CA PHE A 363 -15.71 -9.33 3.19
C PHE A 363 -15.25 -7.91 3.51
N SER A 364 -13.96 -7.69 3.63
CA SER A 364 -13.38 -6.36 3.89
C SER A 364 -13.26 -5.50 2.62
N MET A 365 -13.35 -6.12 1.45
CA MET A 365 -13.18 -5.45 0.17
C MET A 365 -14.47 -4.75 -0.26
N GLN A 366 -14.38 -3.48 -0.59
CA GLN A 366 -15.53 -2.70 -1.08
C GLN A 366 -15.83 -2.94 -2.57
N SER A 367 -14.80 -3.26 -3.35
CA SER A 367 -14.89 -3.51 -4.78
C SER A 367 -13.77 -4.40 -5.29
N PRO A 368 -13.96 -5.12 -6.41
CA PRO A 368 -12.88 -5.88 -7.06
C PRO A 368 -11.72 -4.98 -7.50
N ALA A 369 -11.98 -3.70 -7.75
CA ALA A 369 -10.97 -2.75 -8.21
C ALA A 369 -9.77 -2.62 -7.25
N ILE A 370 -9.89 -3.04 -5.99
CA ILE A 370 -8.78 -3.07 -5.03
C ILE A 370 -7.62 -3.98 -5.50
N PHE A 371 -7.90 -5.00 -6.33
CA PHE A 371 -6.86 -5.84 -6.94
C PHE A 371 -5.95 -5.09 -7.93
N MET A 372 -6.26 -3.81 -8.25
CA MET A 372 -5.32 -2.91 -8.92
C MET A 372 -4.04 -2.70 -8.11
N ILE A 373 -4.09 -2.75 -6.80
CA ILE A 373 -2.91 -2.58 -5.93
C ILE A 373 -1.82 -3.61 -6.25
N PRO A 374 -2.06 -4.94 -6.15
CA PRO A 374 -1.08 -5.93 -6.56
C PRO A 374 -0.80 -5.92 -8.06
N ALA A 375 -1.77 -5.53 -8.91
CA ALA A 375 -1.55 -5.39 -10.34
C ALA A 375 -0.50 -4.31 -10.65
N ILE A 376 -0.65 -3.10 -10.10
CA ILE A 376 0.32 -1.99 -10.29
C ILE A 376 1.69 -2.38 -9.74
N CYS A 377 1.73 -2.98 -8.55
CA CYS A 377 2.97 -3.42 -7.94
C CYS A 377 3.69 -4.46 -8.84
N GLY A 378 2.99 -5.49 -9.26
CA GLY A 378 3.53 -6.52 -10.16
C GLY A 378 4.01 -5.95 -11.49
N LEU A 379 3.18 -5.15 -12.16
CA LEU A 379 3.53 -4.51 -13.44
C LEU A 379 4.73 -3.57 -13.31
N THR A 380 4.86 -2.83 -12.21
CA THR A 380 6.01 -1.96 -11.96
C THR A 380 7.29 -2.77 -11.84
N PHE A 381 7.29 -3.85 -11.06
CA PHE A 381 8.46 -4.73 -10.95
C PHE A 381 8.83 -5.39 -12.27
N ILE A 382 7.83 -5.86 -13.04
CA ILE A 382 8.06 -6.45 -14.36
C ILE A 382 8.60 -5.40 -15.33
N GLY A 383 7.97 -4.23 -15.39
CA GLY A 383 8.41 -3.12 -16.23
C GLY A 383 9.86 -2.73 -15.95
N CYS A 384 10.24 -2.66 -14.68
CA CYS A 384 11.62 -2.41 -14.25
C CYS A 384 12.59 -3.53 -14.67
N GLY A 385 12.17 -4.79 -14.53
CA GLY A 385 12.98 -5.94 -14.96
C GLY A 385 13.23 -5.97 -16.45
N LEU A 386 12.17 -5.76 -17.23
CA LEU A 386 12.26 -5.68 -18.68
C LEU A 386 13.04 -4.44 -19.17
N LEU A 387 12.91 -3.31 -18.48
CA LEU A 387 13.69 -2.09 -18.76
C LEU A 387 15.18 -2.32 -18.53
N ASN A 388 15.57 -3.05 -17.48
CA ASN A 388 16.95 -3.44 -17.26
C ASN A 388 17.46 -4.33 -18.39
N ALA A 389 16.69 -5.35 -18.80
CA ALA A 389 17.04 -6.23 -19.91
C ALA A 389 17.17 -5.46 -21.24
N TYR A 390 16.27 -4.49 -21.48
CA TYR A 390 16.34 -3.61 -22.65
C TYR A 390 17.62 -2.77 -22.66
N ARG A 391 17.99 -2.20 -21.52
CA ARG A 391 19.22 -1.39 -21.38
C ARG A 391 20.48 -2.22 -21.61
N GLU A 392 20.50 -3.49 -21.22
CA GLU A 392 21.64 -4.38 -21.47
C GLU A 392 21.77 -4.81 -22.94
N GLY A 393 20.65 -4.85 -23.68
CA GLY A 393 20.60 -5.30 -25.07
C GLY A 393 20.66 -4.21 -26.12
N LYS A 394 20.56 -2.92 -25.75
CA LYS A 394 20.46 -1.78 -26.65
C LYS A 394 21.51 -0.70 -26.34
N SER A 395 21.64 0.26 -27.25
CA SER A 395 22.53 1.41 -27.05
C SER A 395 22.09 2.28 -25.88
N ALA A 396 23.02 2.94 -25.23
CA ALA A 396 22.72 3.88 -24.13
C ALA A 396 21.77 4.99 -24.55
N THR A 397 21.84 5.43 -25.81
CA THR A 397 20.96 6.48 -26.36
C THR A 397 19.53 5.97 -26.50
N GLU A 398 19.30 4.78 -27.08
CA GLU A 398 17.96 4.19 -27.21
C GLU A 398 17.32 3.95 -25.84
N ALA A 399 18.08 3.43 -24.88
CA ALA A 399 17.59 3.23 -23.53
C ALA A 399 17.20 4.57 -22.87
N THR A 400 18.00 5.62 -23.02
CA THR A 400 17.70 6.94 -22.47
C THR A 400 16.47 7.57 -23.12
N ILE A 401 16.28 7.41 -24.42
CA ILE A 401 15.08 7.90 -25.13
C ILE A 401 13.82 7.23 -24.56
N LEU A 402 13.82 5.90 -24.42
CA LEU A 402 12.69 5.16 -23.86
C LEU A 402 12.39 5.60 -22.41
N GLU A 403 13.42 5.68 -21.58
CA GLU A 403 13.31 6.11 -20.19
C GLU A 403 12.69 7.51 -20.07
N THR A 404 13.19 8.43 -20.89
CA THR A 404 12.69 9.81 -20.92
C THR A 404 11.24 9.87 -21.41
N ALA A 405 10.90 9.13 -22.47
CA ALA A 405 9.54 9.07 -22.98
C ALA A 405 8.56 8.51 -21.95
N VAL A 406 8.92 7.43 -21.25
CA VAL A 406 8.11 6.83 -20.19
C VAL A 406 7.88 7.82 -19.05
N LEU A 407 8.94 8.50 -18.57
CA LEU A 407 8.82 9.50 -17.52
C LEU A 407 8.01 10.72 -17.97
N ALA A 408 8.16 11.18 -19.22
CA ALA A 408 7.40 12.30 -19.75
C ALA A 408 5.89 11.96 -19.81
N VAL A 409 5.54 10.78 -20.32
CA VAL A 409 4.14 10.31 -20.35
C VAL A 409 3.57 10.17 -18.93
N ALA A 410 4.34 9.60 -18.00
CA ALA A 410 3.92 9.47 -16.61
C ALA A 410 3.71 10.84 -15.97
N PHE A 411 4.62 11.79 -16.17
CA PHE A 411 4.51 13.14 -15.65
C PHE A 411 3.29 13.87 -16.19
N VAL A 412 3.11 13.90 -17.52
CA VAL A 412 1.99 14.59 -18.17
C VAL A 412 0.65 13.99 -17.73
N SER A 413 0.54 12.66 -17.68
CA SER A 413 -0.69 12.00 -17.23
C SER A 413 -1.01 12.31 -15.77
N THR A 414 0.01 12.40 -14.91
CA THR A 414 -0.14 12.77 -13.50
C THR A 414 -0.60 14.20 -13.34
N GLN A 415 0.01 15.15 -14.06
CA GLN A 415 -0.40 16.55 -14.03
C GLN A 415 -1.84 16.73 -14.54
N PHE A 416 -2.20 16.03 -15.59
CA PHE A 416 -3.57 16.05 -16.10
C PHE A 416 -4.57 15.54 -15.08
N LEU A 417 -4.28 14.40 -14.44
CA LEU A 417 -5.13 13.82 -13.41
C LEU A 417 -5.25 14.72 -12.18
N THR A 418 -4.13 15.23 -11.65
CA THR A 418 -4.13 16.09 -10.48
C THR A 418 -4.85 17.40 -10.74
N ASN A 419 -4.68 18.03 -11.91
CA ASN A 419 -5.43 19.21 -12.30
C ASN A 419 -6.94 18.92 -12.38
N LYS A 420 -7.34 17.80 -12.95
CA LYS A 420 -8.76 17.42 -13.02
C LYS A 420 -9.35 17.19 -11.63
N LEU A 421 -8.61 16.55 -10.75
CA LEU A 421 -9.04 16.36 -9.36
C LEU A 421 -9.18 17.69 -8.60
N LEU A 422 -8.28 18.65 -8.84
CA LEU A 422 -8.32 19.97 -8.22
C LEU A 422 -9.47 20.84 -8.77
N LEU A 423 -9.60 20.91 -10.09
CA LEU A 423 -10.59 21.79 -10.74
C LEU A 423 -12.03 21.27 -10.63
N GLY A 424 -12.21 19.96 -10.47
CA GLY A 424 -13.53 19.34 -10.41
C GLY A 424 -14.20 19.35 -9.03
N ARG A 425 -13.56 19.92 -8.00
CA ARG A 425 -14.05 19.81 -6.61
C ARG A 425 -14.08 21.13 -5.88
N ALA A 426 -15.11 21.30 -5.05
CA ALA A 426 -15.21 22.43 -4.16
C ALA A 426 -14.14 22.37 -3.05
N PRO A 427 -13.55 23.50 -2.66
CA PRO A 427 -12.66 23.54 -1.51
C PRO A 427 -13.42 23.17 -0.23
N LEU A 428 -12.80 22.37 0.60
CA LEU A 428 -13.31 22.00 1.91
C LEU A 428 -12.69 22.94 2.95
N TRP A 429 -13.52 23.77 3.59
CA TRP A 429 -13.09 24.73 4.63
C TRP A 429 -13.46 24.21 6.01
N ILE A 430 -12.80 23.11 6.46
CA ILE A 430 -13.03 22.56 7.78
C ILE A 430 -11.80 22.86 8.65
N ARG A 431 -11.91 23.83 9.52
CA ARG A 431 -10.85 24.24 10.45
C ARG A 431 -11.03 23.69 11.85
N GLN A 432 -12.25 23.56 12.28
CA GLN A 432 -12.63 23.18 13.63
C GLN A 432 -13.67 22.05 13.59
N LYS A 433 -13.97 21.47 14.76
CA LYS A 433 -14.96 20.38 14.90
C LYS A 433 -16.38 20.84 14.49
N GLU A 434 -16.68 22.10 14.77
CA GLU A 434 -17.98 22.72 14.49
C GLU A 434 -18.24 22.90 12.99
N ASP A 435 -17.19 22.94 12.19
CA ASP A 435 -17.29 23.03 10.73
C ASP A 435 -17.56 21.65 10.08
N LEU A 436 -17.47 20.57 10.86
CA LEU A 436 -17.79 19.23 10.36
C LEU A 436 -19.28 19.13 10.07
N PRO A 437 -19.69 18.57 8.92
CA PRO A 437 -21.08 18.26 8.71
C PRO A 437 -21.58 17.37 9.87
N ASP A 438 -22.86 17.53 10.24
CA ASP A 438 -23.52 16.69 11.25
C ASP A 438 -23.43 15.22 10.82
N VAL A 439 -22.27 14.66 11.03
CA VAL A 439 -22.05 13.23 10.88
C VAL A 439 -22.62 12.64 12.15
N VAL A 440 -23.85 12.16 12.06
CA VAL A 440 -24.43 11.35 13.12
C VAL A 440 -23.55 10.10 13.22
N LEU A 441 -22.52 10.21 14.04
CA LEU A 441 -21.83 9.03 14.55
C LEU A 441 -22.90 8.31 15.34
N ILE A 442 -23.53 7.32 14.75
CA ILE A 442 -24.27 6.34 15.53
C ILE A 442 -23.19 5.80 16.46
N GLU A 443 -23.20 6.25 17.71
CA GLU A 443 -22.39 5.67 18.75
C GLU A 443 -22.61 4.17 18.60
N ALA A 444 -21.57 3.46 18.19
CA ALA A 444 -21.63 2.01 18.24
C ALA A 444 -22.12 1.72 19.64
N PRO A 445 -23.20 0.94 19.81
CA PRO A 445 -23.80 0.72 21.12
C PRO A 445 -22.65 0.50 22.08
N GLN A 446 -22.51 1.39 23.07
CA GLN A 446 -21.33 1.50 23.92
C GLN A 446 -20.94 0.08 24.25
N PHE A 447 -19.84 -0.37 23.70
CA PHE A 447 -19.38 -1.73 23.90
C PHE A 447 -18.94 -1.76 25.35
N GLN A 448 -19.94 -1.92 26.25
CA GLN A 448 -19.69 -2.10 27.66
C GLN A 448 -18.92 -3.42 27.76
N MET A 449 -17.59 -3.26 27.69
CA MET A 449 -16.74 -4.42 27.91
C MET A 449 -17.05 -5.00 29.28
N SER A 450 -17.52 -6.23 29.30
CA SER A 450 -17.56 -6.97 30.54
C SER A 450 -16.17 -6.91 31.21
N ALA A 451 -16.10 -6.95 32.53
CA ALA A 451 -14.82 -6.94 33.26
C ALA A 451 -13.84 -8.00 32.73
N ALA A 452 -14.36 -9.18 32.37
CA ALA A 452 -13.59 -10.26 31.75
C ALA A 452 -13.05 -9.88 30.34
N ALA A 453 -13.84 -9.13 29.56
CA ALA A 453 -13.40 -8.65 28.25
C ALA A 453 -12.32 -7.57 28.38
N GLY A 454 -12.42 -6.69 29.37
CA GLY A 454 -11.41 -5.69 29.70
C GLY A 454 -10.10 -6.33 30.17
N ALA A 455 -10.16 -7.33 31.03
CA ALA A 455 -8.98 -8.08 31.49
C ALA A 455 -8.28 -8.79 30.35
N ALA A 456 -9.03 -9.45 29.43
CA ALA A 456 -8.44 -10.08 28.27
C ALA A 456 -7.80 -9.08 27.30
N GLN A 457 -8.37 -7.87 27.17
CA GLN A 457 -7.79 -6.79 26.37
C GLN A 457 -6.46 -6.29 26.97
N LEU A 458 -6.41 -6.05 28.27
CA LEU A 458 -5.18 -5.69 28.97
C LEU A 458 -4.13 -6.80 28.85
N GLY A 459 -4.55 -8.06 28.96
CA GLY A 459 -3.68 -9.22 28.74
C GLY A 459 -3.10 -9.24 27.31
N ALA A 460 -3.90 -8.96 26.29
CA ALA A 460 -3.43 -8.89 24.91
C ALA A 460 -2.44 -7.76 24.70
N VAL A 461 -2.67 -6.58 25.28
CA VAL A 461 -1.73 -5.45 25.25
C VAL A 461 -0.42 -5.83 25.94
N ALA A 462 -0.49 -6.40 27.14
CA ALA A 462 0.69 -6.83 27.88
C ALA A 462 1.51 -7.87 27.11
N LEU A 463 0.86 -8.88 26.52
CA LEU A 463 1.53 -9.88 25.69
C LEU A 463 2.17 -9.28 24.45
N SER A 464 1.52 -8.32 23.79
CA SER A 464 2.11 -7.61 22.63
C SER A 464 3.34 -6.81 23.03
N VAL A 465 3.28 -6.07 24.13
CA VAL A 465 4.43 -5.31 24.67
C VAL A 465 5.57 -6.25 25.03
N LEU A 466 5.31 -7.33 25.76
CA LEU A 466 6.31 -8.33 26.10
C LEU A 466 6.90 -9.01 24.87
N GLY A 467 6.08 -9.30 23.87
CA GLY A 467 6.51 -9.82 22.57
C GLY A 467 7.48 -8.87 21.86
N ILE A 468 7.14 -7.59 21.77
CA ILE A 468 8.01 -6.55 21.17
C ILE A 468 9.33 -6.44 21.95
N VAL A 469 9.26 -6.33 23.27
CA VAL A 469 10.46 -6.26 24.13
C VAL A 469 11.33 -7.52 23.97
N GLY A 470 10.73 -8.71 23.99
CA GLY A 470 11.44 -9.97 23.77
C GLY A 470 12.14 -10.04 22.40
N ILE A 471 11.48 -9.59 21.33
CA ILE A 471 12.05 -9.49 19.98
C ILE A 471 13.23 -8.50 19.96
N VAL A 472 13.09 -7.32 20.58
CA VAL A 472 14.17 -6.34 20.65
C VAL A 472 15.38 -6.89 21.41
N ILE A 473 15.16 -7.52 22.55
CA ILE A 473 16.24 -8.19 23.32
C ILE A 473 16.91 -9.28 22.49
N TYR A 474 16.14 -10.13 21.81
CA TYR A 474 16.68 -11.18 20.94
C TYR A 474 17.56 -10.58 19.83
N CYS A 475 17.13 -9.50 19.20
CA CYS A 475 17.91 -8.80 18.15
C CYS A 475 19.22 -8.24 18.71
N ILE A 476 19.19 -7.62 19.90
CA ILE A 476 20.38 -7.08 20.54
C ILE A 476 21.38 -8.19 20.88
N LEU A 477 20.90 -9.29 21.45
CA LEU A 477 21.75 -10.43 21.83
C LEU A 477 22.36 -11.14 20.62
N THR A 478 21.59 -11.31 19.53
CA THR A 478 22.09 -11.94 18.30
C THR A 478 23.08 -11.05 17.56
N GLN A 479 22.90 -9.72 17.59
CA GLN A 479 23.88 -8.79 17.02
C GLN A 479 25.21 -8.77 17.79
N LYS A 480 25.19 -9.01 19.11
CA LYS A 480 26.42 -9.09 19.92
C LYS A 480 27.21 -10.37 19.67
N LYS A 481 26.56 -11.43 19.21
CA LYS A 481 27.19 -12.75 18.94
C LYS A 481 27.79 -12.88 17.53
N ASP A 482 27.69 -11.86 16.67
CA ASP A 482 28.27 -11.89 15.33
C ASP A 482 29.78 -11.54 15.39
N PRO A 483 30.70 -12.53 15.25
CA PRO A 483 32.13 -12.33 15.36
C PRO A 483 32.72 -11.44 14.24
N ASP A 484 32.09 -11.41 13.07
CA ASP A 484 32.53 -10.61 11.92
C ASP A 484 32.38 -9.08 12.14
N ARG A 485 31.63 -8.68 13.15
CA ARG A 485 31.45 -7.25 13.48
C ARG A 485 32.68 -6.65 14.17
N LYS A 486 33.48 -7.45 14.90
CA LYS A 486 34.75 -7.01 15.51
C LYS A 486 35.76 -6.68 14.41
N VAL A 487 35.91 -7.61 13.44
CA VAL A 487 36.85 -7.46 12.33
C VAL A 487 36.55 -6.25 11.43
N ARG A 488 35.25 -5.94 11.21
CA ARG A 488 34.84 -4.76 10.41
C ARG A 488 34.98 -3.43 11.13
N LYS A 489 35.02 -3.39 12.47
CA LYS A 489 35.28 -2.17 13.23
C LYS A 489 36.77 -1.86 13.35
N GLU A 490 37.63 -2.85 13.23
CA GLU A 490 39.07 -2.67 13.24
C GLU A 490 39.63 -2.36 11.83
N ALA A 491 38.83 -2.58 10.78
CA ALA A 491 39.18 -2.29 9.38
C ALA A 491 38.56 -0.97 8.84
N ALA A 492 37.81 -0.21 9.64
CA ALA A 492 37.22 1.08 9.32
C ALA A 492 37.80 2.19 10.21
#